data_533fcb971368b296ff30f3155552fe31
#
_entry.id   533fcb971368b296ff30f3155552fe31
#
_cell.length_a   1.000
_cell.length_b   1.000
_cell.length_c   1.000
_cell.angle_alpha   90.00
_cell.angle_beta   90.00
_cell.angle_gamma   90.00
#
_symmetry.space_group_name_H-M   'P 1'
#
loop_
_entity.id
_entity.type
_entity.pdbx_description
1 polymer ?
#
loop_
_entity_poly.entity_id
_entity_poly.type
_entity_poly.pdbx_seq_one_letter_code
_entity_poly.pdbx_strand_id
1 'polypeptide(L)'
;MKTLLLILALITTSLFTARAQDATSLPFPVSVGGQAATYKKGEPFAKLAKPVKNDAPLEVTAKADQMIIINVHKTDAKGVPAPGAQPAIILLQGTNKGTLAGTMDKQKIAAGDYILSVVAEGKTSSILFKIE
;
A
#
# COMPACT_ATOMS: atom_id res chain seq x y z
N MET A 1 -2.12 -47.22 -7.45
CA MET A 1 -1.89 -46.40 -8.63
C MET A 1 -2.86 -45.24 -8.75
N LYS A 2 -4.16 -45.46 -8.63
CA LYS A 2 -5.15 -44.38 -8.69
C LYS A 2 -4.96 -43.34 -7.60
N THR A 3 -4.56 -43.76 -6.43
CA THR A 3 -4.32 -42.86 -5.28
C THR A 3 -3.13 -41.94 -5.48
N LEU A 4 -2.10 -42.41 -6.17
CA LEU A 4 -0.87 -41.64 -6.44
C LEU A 4 -1.15 -40.51 -7.43
N LEU A 5 -1.98 -40.75 -8.43
CA LEU A 5 -2.36 -39.74 -9.42
C LEU A 5 -3.20 -38.62 -8.81
N LEU A 6 -4.07 -38.95 -7.84
CA LEU A 6 -4.86 -37.98 -7.11
C LEU A 6 -4.00 -37.03 -6.26
N ILE A 7 -2.96 -37.55 -5.63
CA ILE A 7 -2.03 -36.77 -4.82
C ILE A 7 -1.25 -35.78 -5.70
N LEU A 8 -0.81 -36.18 -6.88
CA LEU A 8 -0.14 -35.30 -7.83
C LEU A 8 -1.02 -34.16 -8.31
N ALA A 9 -2.28 -34.44 -8.60
CA ALA A 9 -3.24 -33.40 -9.00
C ALA A 9 -3.48 -32.36 -7.90
N LEU A 10 -3.57 -32.79 -6.65
CA LEU A 10 -3.71 -31.91 -5.49
C LEU A 10 -2.49 -30.99 -5.30
N ILE A 11 -1.28 -31.48 -5.47
CA ILE A 11 -0.07 -30.68 -5.35
C ILE A 11 -0.03 -29.60 -6.44
N THR A 12 -0.40 -29.94 -7.67
CA THR A 12 -0.45 -28.99 -8.78
C THR A 12 -1.47 -27.89 -8.52
N THR A 13 -2.65 -28.22 -8.01
CA THR A 13 -3.69 -27.26 -7.66
C THR A 13 -3.22 -26.30 -6.57
N SER A 14 -2.49 -26.78 -5.57
CA SER A 14 -1.95 -25.94 -4.50
C SER A 14 -0.98 -24.89 -5.02
N LEU A 15 -0.14 -25.23 -5.97
CA LEU A 15 0.80 -24.29 -6.58
C LEU A 15 0.09 -23.15 -7.32
N PHE A 16 -0.97 -23.45 -8.05
CA PHE A 16 -1.77 -22.42 -8.72
C PHE A 16 -2.46 -21.50 -7.73
N THR A 17 -2.98 -22.02 -6.65
CA THR A 17 -3.62 -21.25 -5.59
C THR A 17 -2.64 -20.26 -4.96
N ALA A 18 -1.40 -20.67 -4.70
CA ALA A 18 -0.37 -19.79 -4.15
C ALA A 18 -0.07 -18.60 -5.08
N ARG A 19 0.00 -18.81 -6.38
CA ARG A 19 0.22 -17.73 -7.36
C ARG A 19 -0.94 -16.73 -7.40
N ALA A 20 -2.18 -17.21 -7.30
CA ALA A 20 -3.34 -16.35 -7.27
C ALA A 20 -3.36 -15.45 -6.02
N GLN A 21 -2.86 -15.94 -4.89
CA GLN A 21 -2.74 -15.16 -3.67
C GLN A 21 -1.68 -14.07 -3.81
N ASP A 22 -0.54 -14.34 -4.43
CA ASP A 22 0.53 -13.37 -4.62
C ASP A 22 0.08 -12.19 -5.48
N ALA A 23 -0.80 -12.40 -6.45
CA ALA A 23 -1.33 -11.36 -7.31
C ALA A 23 -2.26 -10.37 -6.59
N THR A 24 -2.73 -10.69 -5.38
CA THR A 24 -3.67 -9.86 -4.61
C THR A 24 -3.05 -9.26 -3.36
N SER A 25 -1.75 -9.46 -3.11
CA SER A 25 -1.05 -8.90 -1.95
C SER A 25 -0.20 -7.71 -2.34
N LEU A 26 0.04 -6.82 -1.37
CA LEU A 26 1.00 -5.74 -1.56
C LEU A 26 2.42 -6.30 -1.65
N PRO A 27 3.30 -5.69 -2.47
CA PRO A 27 4.71 -6.10 -2.54
C PRO A 27 5.42 -6.05 -1.18
N PHE A 28 5.00 -5.15 -0.30
CA PHE A 28 5.47 -5.06 1.08
C PHE A 28 4.36 -4.45 1.94
N PRO A 29 4.27 -4.83 3.23
CA PRO A 29 3.26 -4.28 4.13
C PRO A 29 3.47 -2.80 4.42
N VAL A 30 2.38 -2.06 4.50
CA VAL A 30 2.35 -0.63 4.86
C VAL A 30 1.28 -0.42 5.92
N SER A 31 1.61 0.33 6.97
CA SER A 31 0.67 0.74 8.00
C SER A 31 0.56 2.26 8.05
N VAL A 32 -0.64 2.77 8.23
CA VAL A 32 -0.92 4.19 8.37
C VAL A 32 -1.81 4.40 9.59
N GLY A 33 -1.38 5.23 10.53
CA GLY A 33 -2.14 5.48 11.75
C GLY A 33 -2.33 4.23 12.62
N GLY A 34 -1.38 3.29 12.59
CA GLY A 34 -1.49 2.02 13.28
C GLY A 34 -2.39 1.00 12.60
N GLN A 35 -2.91 1.30 11.41
CA GLN A 35 -3.74 0.39 10.63
C GLN A 35 -2.93 -0.21 9.50
N ALA A 36 -2.90 -1.53 9.41
CA ALA A 36 -2.32 -2.22 8.26
C ALA A 36 -3.25 -2.08 7.05
N ALA A 37 -2.67 -1.74 5.90
CA ALA A 37 -3.42 -1.71 4.66
C ALA A 37 -3.82 -3.14 4.26
N THR A 38 -5.07 -3.32 3.87
CA THR A 38 -5.61 -4.62 3.50
C THR A 38 -6.06 -4.63 2.05
N TYR A 39 -5.84 -5.76 1.39
CA TYR A 39 -6.21 -5.96 0.00
C TYR A 39 -7.41 -6.90 -0.09
N LYS A 40 -8.45 -6.46 -0.78
CA LYS A 40 -9.61 -7.31 -1.07
C LYS A 40 -9.55 -7.80 -2.51
N LYS A 41 -9.88 -9.07 -2.70
CA LYS A 41 -9.90 -9.68 -4.03
C LYS A 41 -10.85 -8.91 -4.97
N GLY A 42 -10.35 -8.58 -6.15
CA GLY A 42 -11.13 -7.87 -7.17
C GLY A 42 -11.04 -6.35 -7.07
N GLU A 43 -10.39 -5.79 -6.06
CA GLU A 43 -10.16 -4.35 -5.95
C GLU A 43 -8.79 -3.97 -6.49
N PRO A 44 -8.66 -2.78 -7.13
CA PRO A 44 -7.38 -2.36 -7.71
C PRO A 44 -6.36 -1.87 -6.68
N PHE A 45 -6.82 -1.48 -5.47
CA PHE A 45 -5.96 -0.92 -4.43
C PHE A 45 -6.21 -1.58 -3.09
N ALA A 46 -5.17 -1.66 -2.27
CA ALA A 46 -5.34 -1.91 -0.85
C ALA A 46 -6.02 -0.71 -0.20
N LYS A 47 -6.67 -0.90 0.93
CA LYS A 47 -7.42 0.13 1.63
C LYS A 47 -7.15 0.09 3.13
N LEU A 48 -7.35 1.24 3.78
CA LEU A 48 -7.43 1.32 5.23
C LEU A 48 -8.89 1.17 5.67
N ALA A 49 -9.10 0.50 6.82
CA ALA A 49 -10.44 0.26 7.34
C ALA A 49 -11.13 1.53 7.85
N LYS A 50 -10.35 2.48 8.38
CA LYS A 50 -10.86 3.73 8.97
C LYS A 50 -10.09 4.93 8.46
N PRO A 51 -10.70 6.13 8.43
CA PRO A 51 -9.99 7.37 8.14
C PRO A 51 -8.84 7.60 9.12
N VAL A 52 -7.87 8.38 8.70
CA VAL A 52 -6.70 8.75 9.51
C VAL A 52 -6.57 10.27 9.56
N LYS A 53 -5.78 10.76 10.50
CA LYS A 53 -5.47 12.18 10.60
C LYS A 53 -4.31 12.54 9.67
N ASN A 54 -4.17 13.82 9.35
CA ASN A 54 -3.14 14.30 8.44
C ASN A 54 -1.72 14.26 9.03
N ASP A 55 -1.57 13.89 10.29
CA ASP A 55 -0.27 13.65 10.95
C ASP A 55 -0.07 12.18 11.34
N ALA A 56 -0.89 11.28 10.80
CA ALA A 56 -0.85 9.86 11.13
C ALA A 56 0.54 9.27 10.90
N PRO A 57 1.02 8.38 11.79
CA PRO A 57 2.29 7.72 11.60
C PRO A 57 2.24 6.74 10.42
N LEU A 58 3.37 6.63 9.73
CA LEU A 58 3.56 5.72 8.60
C LEU A 58 4.63 4.70 8.96
N GLU A 59 4.40 3.45 8.63
CA GLU A 59 5.39 2.40 8.75
C GLU A 59 5.37 1.51 7.50
N VAL A 60 6.55 1.35 6.89
CA VAL A 60 6.72 0.54 5.67
C VAL A 60 7.62 -0.63 6.01
N THR A 61 7.15 -1.85 5.79
CA THR A 61 7.96 -3.05 6.02
C THR A 61 8.84 -3.31 4.79
N ALA A 62 9.86 -2.47 4.63
CA ALA A 62 10.90 -2.58 3.62
C ALA A 62 12.24 -2.33 4.28
N LYS A 63 13.34 -2.56 3.55
CA LYS A 63 14.67 -2.35 4.11
C LYS A 63 14.91 -0.86 4.41
N ALA A 64 15.29 -0.57 5.64
CA ALA A 64 15.48 0.81 6.11
C ALA A 64 16.76 1.46 5.56
N ASP A 65 17.69 0.71 5.01
CA ASP A 65 18.93 1.21 4.40
C ASP A 65 18.71 1.80 2.99
N GLN A 66 17.51 1.64 2.44
CA GLN A 66 17.15 2.18 1.14
C GLN A 66 16.28 3.42 1.29
N MET A 67 16.28 4.25 0.24
CA MET A 67 15.35 5.38 0.17
C MET A 67 13.96 4.87 -0.12
N ILE A 68 12.98 5.28 0.67
CA ILE A 68 11.57 5.01 0.46
C ILE A 68 10.89 6.31 0.04
N ILE A 69 10.23 6.30 -1.11
CA ILE A 69 9.53 7.47 -1.64
C ILE A 69 8.04 7.23 -1.48
N ILE A 70 7.36 8.16 -0.81
CA ILE A 70 5.92 8.09 -0.61
C ILE A 70 5.28 9.28 -1.30
N ASN A 71 4.35 9.00 -2.22
CA ASN A 71 3.55 10.01 -2.90
C ASN A 71 2.12 9.92 -2.39
N VAL A 72 1.54 11.06 -2.02
CA VAL A 72 0.15 11.15 -1.58
C VAL A 72 -0.61 11.96 -2.61
N HIS A 73 -1.41 11.28 -3.43
CA HIS A 73 -2.19 11.91 -4.50
C HIS A 73 -3.64 12.09 -4.08
N LYS A 74 -4.18 13.27 -4.30
CA LYS A 74 -5.61 13.51 -4.09
C LYS A 74 -6.42 12.78 -5.16
N THR A 75 -7.49 12.11 -4.72
CA THR A 75 -8.37 11.32 -5.57
C THR A 75 -9.83 11.58 -5.21
N ASP A 76 -10.74 10.96 -5.97
CA ASP A 76 -12.12 10.76 -5.52
C ASP A 76 -12.22 9.49 -4.65
N ALA A 77 -13.43 9.14 -4.23
CA ALA A 77 -13.68 7.96 -3.39
C ALA A 77 -13.36 6.64 -4.10
N LYS A 78 -13.25 6.64 -5.42
CA LYS A 78 -12.92 5.46 -6.23
C LYS A 78 -11.45 5.33 -6.54
N GLY A 79 -10.64 6.32 -6.17
CA GLY A 79 -9.22 6.32 -6.44
C GLY A 79 -8.82 6.97 -7.76
N VAL A 80 -9.73 7.70 -8.40
CA VAL A 80 -9.41 8.45 -9.63
C VAL A 80 -8.67 9.73 -9.24
N PRO A 81 -7.45 9.96 -9.77
CA PRO A 81 -6.68 11.15 -9.41
C PRO A 81 -7.40 12.45 -9.78
N ALA A 82 -7.31 13.44 -8.87
CA ALA A 82 -7.88 14.76 -9.12
C ALA A 82 -7.07 15.50 -10.20
N PRO A 83 -7.70 16.06 -11.23
CA PRO A 83 -6.98 16.78 -12.29
C PRO A 83 -6.21 17.99 -11.72
N GLY A 84 -4.96 18.15 -12.13
CA GLY A 84 -4.12 19.29 -11.76
C GLY A 84 -3.62 19.30 -10.32
N ALA A 85 -3.97 18.30 -9.51
CA ALA A 85 -3.49 18.20 -8.14
C ALA A 85 -2.02 17.72 -8.13
N GLN A 86 -1.18 18.42 -7.35
CA GLN A 86 0.21 18.02 -7.14
C GLN A 86 0.29 17.00 -6.01
N PRO A 87 1.08 15.92 -6.13
CA PRO A 87 1.25 14.99 -5.04
C PRO A 87 2.08 15.59 -3.91
N ALA A 88 1.73 15.26 -2.67
CA ALA A 88 2.62 15.49 -1.54
C ALA A 88 3.66 14.37 -1.50
N ILE A 89 4.91 14.71 -1.24
CA ILE A 89 6.01 13.75 -1.27
C ILE A 89 6.62 13.65 0.12
N ILE A 90 6.79 12.42 0.59
CA ILE A 90 7.46 12.09 1.85
C ILE A 90 8.64 11.19 1.51
N LEU A 91 9.85 11.57 1.96
CA LEU A 91 11.04 10.76 1.78
C LEU A 91 11.48 10.17 3.12
N LEU A 92 11.72 8.86 3.12
CA LEU A 92 12.29 8.15 4.26
C LEU A 92 13.70 7.69 3.88
N GLN A 93 14.70 8.22 4.56
CA GLN A 93 16.11 7.84 4.37
C GLN A 93 16.67 7.27 5.67
N GLY A 94 17.20 6.05 5.59
CA GLY A 94 17.75 5.39 6.77
C GLY A 94 16.73 4.99 7.82
N THR A 95 15.44 5.06 7.47
CA THR A 95 14.33 4.67 8.33
C THR A 95 13.16 4.17 7.49
N ASN A 96 12.32 3.33 8.08
CA ASN A 96 11.08 2.88 7.47
C ASN A 96 9.84 3.43 8.19
N LYS A 97 10.03 4.45 9.03
CA LYS A 97 8.96 5.11 9.79
C LYS A 97 8.95 6.60 9.53
N GLY A 98 7.75 7.17 9.42
CA GLY A 98 7.55 8.59 9.24
C GLY A 98 6.14 8.99 9.62
N THR A 99 5.69 10.14 9.16
CA THR A 99 4.32 10.62 9.37
C THR A 99 3.80 11.31 8.11
N LEU A 100 2.47 11.40 7.98
CA LEU A 100 1.84 12.16 6.90
C LEU A 100 2.17 13.66 6.96
N ALA A 101 2.56 14.17 8.11
CA ALA A 101 3.02 15.55 8.28
C ALA A 101 4.44 15.81 7.77
N GLY A 102 5.20 14.75 7.48
CA GLY A 102 6.59 14.82 7.04
C GLY A 102 6.77 15.08 5.54
N THR A 103 5.90 15.85 4.92
CA THR A 103 5.98 16.18 3.49
C THR A 103 7.18 17.09 3.22
N MET A 104 7.75 16.99 2.03
CA MET A 104 8.92 17.78 1.63
C MET A 104 8.66 19.28 1.62
N ASP A 105 7.45 19.70 1.26
CA ASP A 105 7.03 21.09 1.23
C ASP A 105 6.49 21.58 2.58
N LYS A 106 6.44 20.72 3.58
CA LYS A 106 5.94 20.99 4.94
C LYS A 106 4.49 21.48 4.98
N GLN A 107 3.72 21.22 3.93
CA GLN A 107 2.30 21.56 3.87
C GLN A 107 1.47 20.45 4.50
N LYS A 108 0.45 20.84 5.24
CA LYS A 108 -0.52 19.87 5.78
C LYS A 108 -1.39 19.35 4.66
N ILE A 109 -1.62 18.04 4.67
CA ILE A 109 -2.53 17.40 3.72
C ILE A 109 -3.96 17.64 4.21
N ALA A 110 -4.80 18.22 3.35
CA ALA A 110 -6.19 18.52 3.70
C ALA A 110 -7.02 17.24 3.80
N ALA A 111 -8.16 17.31 4.50
CA ALA A 111 -9.10 16.19 4.56
C ALA A 111 -9.61 15.81 3.17
N GLY A 112 -9.84 14.54 2.93
CA GLY A 112 -10.32 14.03 1.64
C GLY A 112 -9.82 12.63 1.35
N ASP A 113 -10.07 12.17 0.13
CA ASP A 113 -9.64 10.86 -0.36
C ASP A 113 -8.30 10.97 -1.07
N TYR A 114 -7.43 9.99 -0.83
CA TYR A 114 -6.07 9.98 -1.36
C TYR A 114 -5.62 8.56 -1.73
N ILE A 115 -4.66 8.48 -2.64
CA ILE A 115 -3.85 7.29 -2.86
C ILE A 115 -2.46 7.55 -2.30
N LEU A 116 -2.02 6.65 -1.44
CA LEU A 116 -0.65 6.57 -0.95
C LEU A 116 0.11 5.59 -1.86
N SER A 117 1.11 6.09 -2.58
CA SER A 117 1.98 5.24 -3.39
C SER A 117 3.36 5.18 -2.75
N VAL A 118 3.72 4.01 -2.26
CA VAL A 118 4.99 3.78 -1.57
C VAL A 118 5.93 3.03 -2.51
N VAL A 119 7.04 3.65 -2.85
CA VAL A 119 8.05 3.06 -3.73
C VAL A 119 9.28 2.68 -2.91
N ALA A 120 9.59 1.41 -2.89
CA ALA A 120 10.75 0.85 -2.19
C ALA A 120 11.21 -0.42 -2.89
N GLU A 121 12.51 -0.68 -2.90
CA GLU A 121 13.10 -1.90 -3.45
C GLU A 121 12.67 -2.20 -4.90
N GLY A 122 12.44 -1.14 -5.71
CA GLY A 122 11.98 -1.27 -7.09
C GLY A 122 10.53 -1.70 -7.25
N LYS A 123 9.74 -1.66 -6.17
CA LYS A 123 8.33 -2.06 -6.16
C LYS A 123 7.47 -0.92 -5.62
N THR A 124 6.18 -0.93 -5.97
CA THR A 124 5.22 0.09 -5.54
C THR A 124 4.03 -0.57 -4.86
N SER A 125 3.72 -0.11 -3.64
CA SER A 125 2.47 -0.44 -2.94
C SER A 125 1.54 0.75 -3.01
N SER A 126 0.29 0.54 -3.46
CA SER A 126 -0.71 1.61 -3.60
C SER A 126 -1.88 1.36 -2.67
N ILE A 127 -2.23 2.38 -1.89
CA ILE A 127 -3.24 2.27 -0.83
C ILE A 127 -4.22 3.42 -0.97
N LEU A 128 -5.51 3.11 -1.09
CA LEU A 128 -6.58 4.10 -1.07
C LEU A 128 -7.01 4.35 0.37
N PHE A 129 -7.06 5.59 0.80
CA PHE A 129 -7.39 5.94 2.17
C PHE A 129 -8.03 7.32 2.26
N LYS A 130 -8.58 7.61 3.42
CA LYS A 130 -9.25 8.88 3.70
C LYS A 130 -8.58 9.60 4.86
N ILE A 131 -8.39 10.90 4.71
CA ILE A 131 -7.93 11.80 5.78
C ILE A 131 -9.14 12.58 6.29
N GLU A 132 -9.35 12.57 7.59
CA GLU A 132 -10.41 13.33 8.28
C GLU A 132 -9.90 14.64 8.86
#